data_5a35d7e834594dff253a399a9218fbc7
#
_entry.id   5a35d7e834594dff253a399a9218fbc7
#
_cell.length_a   1.000
_cell.length_b   1.000
_cell.length_c   1.000
_cell.angle_alpha   90.00
_cell.angle_beta   90.00
_cell.angle_gamma   90.00
#
_symmetry.space_group_name_H-M   'P 1'
#
loop_
_entity.id
_entity.type
_entity.pdbx_description
1 polymer ?
#
loop_
_entity_poly.entity_id
_entity_poly.type
_entity_poly.pdbx_seq_one_letter_code
_entity_poly.pdbx_strand_id
1 'polypeptide(L)'
;MRTSHGRVRRAISAVATGRPVVVLDDVEAQGYLVFAADAATRELVTFTVRYTSGYVRVALPGSECERLNLPPVCHQDGEPFGTATHRVAVDFRETGTGISSIDRARTIAALAAPDATAADFRRPGHVVPVQAGRHGVLGTSPGAAEAAVDLARLGMRRPAGVLCELVSQRNPAAMADRDELAKFAERHRLPFVSIAEIATYRRRTEPQAVRSAETTLPTVAGTFRVVGFRDTGSGCEHLAMIAGSADADAPMPLHVHIECLSGDVFGSLACRCGAELDSAVAAMRATGTGMIIYLRPSTPRACGLLTSTTAPDLLSETVAWILRDLGVYTVRLSDDAPELGLLMFGAIREHGLQVESAVSVWPATG
;
A
#
# COMPACT_ATOMS: atom_id res chain seq x y z
N MET A 1 -1.17 15.91 -19.99
CA MET A 1 -0.90 15.56 -18.57
C MET A 1 -0.39 14.12 -18.51
N ARG A 2 0.81 13.89 -17.95
CA ARG A 2 1.33 12.52 -17.79
C ARG A 2 0.57 11.86 -16.63
N THR A 3 -0.02 10.70 -16.84
CA THR A 3 -0.79 10.00 -15.81
C THR A 3 0.09 9.66 -14.59
N SER A 4 -0.48 9.62 -13.39
CA SER A 4 0.19 9.22 -12.14
C SER A 4 0.93 7.89 -12.32
N HIS A 5 0.28 6.90 -12.91
CA HIS A 5 0.86 5.60 -13.25
C HIS A 5 2.15 5.71 -14.10
N GLY A 6 2.17 6.61 -15.09
CA GLY A 6 3.36 6.87 -15.91
C GLY A 6 4.52 7.53 -15.14
N ARG A 7 4.24 8.34 -14.11
CA ARG A 7 5.28 8.91 -13.24
C ARG A 7 5.94 7.85 -12.39
N VAL A 8 5.15 6.98 -11.76
CA VAL A 8 5.67 5.88 -10.93
C VAL A 8 6.51 4.91 -11.77
N ARG A 9 6.06 4.52 -12.97
CA ARG A 9 6.85 3.65 -13.85
C ARG A 9 8.20 4.24 -14.22
N ARG A 10 8.29 5.57 -14.43
CA ARG A 10 9.60 6.24 -14.67
C ARG A 10 10.47 6.24 -13.42
N ALA A 11 9.88 6.44 -12.23
CA ALA A 11 10.60 6.34 -10.96
C ALA A 11 11.18 4.93 -10.76
N ILE A 12 10.38 3.90 -10.96
CA ILE A 12 10.80 2.49 -10.91
C ILE A 12 11.94 2.23 -11.88
N SER A 13 11.82 2.65 -13.15
CA SER A 13 12.86 2.48 -14.16
C SER A 13 14.16 3.21 -13.81
N ALA A 14 14.08 4.39 -13.19
CA ALA A 14 15.26 5.12 -12.73
C ALA A 14 15.96 4.35 -11.59
N VAL A 15 15.23 3.91 -10.58
CA VAL A 15 15.79 3.12 -9.48
C VAL A 15 16.37 1.80 -9.97
N ALA A 16 15.70 1.11 -10.88
CA ALA A 16 16.20 -0.13 -11.51
C ALA A 16 17.57 0.06 -12.18
N THR A 17 17.81 1.25 -12.74
CA THR A 17 19.10 1.59 -13.40
C THR A 17 20.09 2.31 -12.45
N GLY A 18 19.82 2.33 -11.13
CA GLY A 18 20.68 2.95 -10.13
C GLY A 18 20.62 4.48 -10.10
N ARG A 19 19.61 5.09 -10.75
CA ARG A 19 19.44 6.55 -10.76
C ARG A 19 18.54 7.00 -9.61
N PRO A 20 18.77 8.19 -9.04
CA PRO A 20 17.94 8.73 -7.98
C PRO A 20 16.58 9.26 -8.49
N VAL A 21 15.65 9.35 -7.56
CA VAL A 21 14.28 9.85 -7.74
C VAL A 21 13.97 10.86 -6.65
N VAL A 22 13.20 11.88 -6.96
CA VAL A 22 12.62 12.79 -5.95
C VAL A 22 11.27 12.21 -5.52
N VAL A 23 11.14 11.96 -4.22
CA VAL A 23 9.90 11.46 -3.60
C VAL A 23 9.33 12.53 -2.68
N LEU A 24 8.06 12.86 -2.87
CA LEU A 24 7.30 13.76 -2.01
C LEU A 24 6.51 12.94 -0.99
N ASP A 25 6.66 13.24 0.28
CA ASP A 25 5.72 12.84 1.31
C ASP A 25 4.52 13.80 1.29
N ASP A 26 3.34 13.26 0.94
CA ASP A 26 2.13 14.07 0.78
C ASP A 26 1.55 14.53 2.13
N VAL A 27 1.88 13.84 3.23
CA VAL A 27 1.37 14.14 4.57
C VAL A 27 2.24 15.19 5.26
N GLU A 28 3.56 14.96 5.29
CA GLU A 28 4.50 15.87 5.92
C GLU A 28 4.92 17.03 5.01
N ALA A 29 4.51 17.01 3.73
CA ALA A 29 4.89 17.98 2.70
C ALA A 29 6.41 18.14 2.53
N GLN A 30 7.18 17.07 2.79
CA GLN A 30 8.63 17.04 2.68
C GLN A 30 9.08 16.23 1.46
N GLY A 31 10.23 16.59 0.90
CA GLY A 31 10.82 15.90 -0.23
C GLY A 31 12.11 15.17 0.09
N TYR A 32 12.28 14.03 -0.54
CA TYR A 32 13.43 13.16 -0.34
C TYR A 32 14.10 12.82 -1.67
N LEU A 33 15.43 12.80 -1.66
CA LEU A 33 16.20 12.13 -2.71
C LEU A 33 16.31 10.65 -2.35
N VAL A 34 15.83 9.76 -3.23
CA VAL A 34 15.74 8.32 -2.98
C VAL A 34 16.43 7.54 -4.10
N PHE A 35 17.19 6.50 -3.75
CA PHE A 35 17.79 5.54 -4.69
C PHE A 35 18.02 4.17 -4.02
N ALA A 36 18.23 3.12 -4.82
CA ALA A 36 18.49 1.79 -4.31
C ALA A 36 19.88 1.72 -3.63
N ALA A 37 19.95 1.14 -2.43
CA ALA A 37 21.17 1.11 -1.63
C ALA A 37 22.28 0.26 -2.28
N ASP A 38 21.93 -0.83 -2.96
CA ASP A 38 22.87 -1.68 -3.72
C ASP A 38 23.47 -1.00 -4.97
N ALA A 39 22.93 0.16 -5.37
CA ALA A 39 23.43 1.00 -6.45
C ALA A 39 24.26 2.19 -5.94
N ALA A 40 24.59 2.26 -4.65
CA ALA A 40 25.31 3.37 -4.08
C ALA A 40 26.73 3.49 -4.68
N THR A 41 27.05 4.67 -5.22
CA THR A 41 28.37 5.03 -5.70
C THR A 41 28.89 6.28 -5.00
N ARG A 42 30.19 6.50 -5.04
CA ARG A 42 30.80 7.73 -4.52
C ARG A 42 30.14 8.98 -5.11
N GLU A 43 29.92 8.98 -6.42
CA GLU A 43 29.33 10.10 -7.16
C GLU A 43 27.90 10.38 -6.69
N LEU A 44 27.11 9.32 -6.52
CA LEU A 44 25.72 9.43 -6.08
C LEU A 44 25.62 9.93 -4.63
N VAL A 45 26.47 9.43 -3.74
CA VAL A 45 26.54 9.92 -2.35
C VAL A 45 27.06 11.35 -2.30
N THR A 46 28.05 11.73 -3.13
CA THR A 46 28.52 13.11 -3.24
C THR A 46 27.41 14.05 -3.72
N PHE A 47 26.63 13.64 -4.72
CA PHE A 47 25.46 14.37 -5.18
C PHE A 47 24.44 14.54 -4.05
N THR A 48 24.12 13.44 -3.34
CA THR A 48 23.20 13.46 -2.22
C THR A 48 23.61 14.47 -1.16
N VAL A 49 24.84 14.39 -0.65
CA VAL A 49 25.34 15.30 0.39
C VAL A 49 25.34 16.75 -0.06
N ARG A 50 25.62 17.01 -1.33
CA ARG A 50 25.68 18.37 -1.88
C ARG A 50 24.31 19.07 -1.94
N TYR A 51 23.24 18.31 -2.20
CA TYR A 51 21.93 18.88 -2.52
C TYR A 51 20.84 18.59 -1.51
N THR A 52 21.16 17.88 -0.43
CA THR A 52 20.20 17.50 0.62
C THR A 52 20.69 17.91 2.01
N SER A 53 19.98 17.53 3.05
CA SER A 53 20.41 17.72 4.44
C SER A 53 21.75 17.06 4.76
N GLY A 54 22.20 16.10 3.94
CA GLY A 54 23.38 15.29 4.21
C GLY A 54 23.18 14.21 5.29
N TYR A 55 21.99 14.15 5.92
CA TYR A 55 21.62 13.13 6.89
C TYR A 55 21.20 11.85 6.15
N VAL A 56 22.22 11.09 5.74
CA VAL A 56 22.01 9.92 4.88
C VAL A 56 21.45 8.76 5.68
N ARG A 57 20.26 8.32 5.33
CA ARG A 57 19.58 7.17 5.91
C ARG A 57 19.44 6.03 4.90
N VAL A 58 19.39 4.80 5.40
CA VAL A 58 19.13 3.59 4.61
C VAL A 58 17.94 2.86 5.19
N ALA A 59 16.84 2.88 4.45
CA ALA A 59 15.64 2.12 4.80
C ALA A 59 15.85 0.64 4.49
N LEU A 60 15.53 -0.22 5.45
CA LEU A 60 15.68 -1.68 5.40
C LEU A 60 14.40 -2.35 5.92
N PRO A 61 14.04 -3.55 5.42
CA PRO A 61 13.05 -4.41 6.06
C PRO A 61 13.48 -4.80 7.48
N GLY A 62 12.51 -5.08 8.36
CA GLY A 62 12.79 -5.49 9.73
C GLY A 62 13.69 -6.73 9.83
N SER A 63 13.48 -7.73 8.96
CA SER A 63 14.33 -8.93 8.88
C SER A 63 15.80 -8.61 8.57
N GLU A 64 16.08 -7.60 7.75
CA GLU A 64 17.45 -7.17 7.47
C GLU A 64 18.06 -6.43 8.68
N CYS A 65 17.25 -5.62 9.38
CA CYS A 65 17.69 -4.99 10.62
C CYS A 65 18.05 -6.02 11.69
N GLU A 66 17.27 -7.09 11.82
CA GLU A 66 17.54 -8.20 12.72
C GLU A 66 18.80 -8.98 12.31
N ARG A 67 18.91 -9.34 11.03
CA ARG A 67 20.06 -10.09 10.47
C ARG A 67 21.38 -9.35 10.69
N LEU A 68 21.37 -8.04 10.51
CA LEU A 68 22.56 -7.20 10.70
C LEU A 68 22.74 -6.72 12.15
N ASN A 69 21.89 -7.16 13.08
CA ASN A 69 21.88 -6.76 14.49
C ASN A 69 21.92 -5.23 14.64
N LEU A 70 20.93 -4.56 14.05
CA LEU A 70 20.77 -3.10 14.11
C LEU A 70 19.67 -2.76 15.13
N PRO A 71 20.00 -2.56 16.41
CA PRO A 71 19.01 -2.23 17.43
C PRO A 71 18.40 -0.85 17.20
N PRO A 72 17.16 -0.60 17.67
CA PRO A 72 16.57 0.72 17.67
C PRO A 72 17.37 1.69 18.56
N VAL A 73 17.39 2.96 18.18
CA VAL A 73 18.09 4.01 18.96
C VAL A 73 17.38 4.28 20.28
N CYS A 74 16.05 4.23 20.28
CA CYS A 74 15.22 4.32 21.48
C CYS A 74 14.04 3.36 21.38
N HIS A 75 13.58 2.88 22.53
CA HIS A 75 12.29 2.22 22.65
C HIS A 75 11.29 3.29 23.09
N GLN A 76 10.32 3.62 22.23
CA GLN A 76 9.19 4.45 22.64
C GLN A 76 8.07 3.51 23.05
N ASP A 77 7.69 3.57 24.33
CA ASP A 77 6.52 2.84 24.83
C ASP A 77 5.27 3.42 24.16
N GLY A 78 4.54 2.59 23.40
CA GLY A 78 3.31 2.98 22.76
C GLY A 78 3.38 3.28 21.25
N GLU A 79 4.54 3.20 20.60
CA GLU A 79 4.60 3.26 19.14
C GLU A 79 3.92 2.04 18.50
N PRO A 80 3.02 2.23 17.52
CA PRO A 80 2.41 1.12 16.80
C PRO A 80 3.48 0.27 16.10
N PHE A 81 3.39 -1.04 16.23
CA PHE A 81 4.20 -1.96 15.43
C PHE A 81 4.07 -1.61 13.95
N GLY A 82 5.18 -1.22 13.30
CA GLY A 82 5.20 -0.97 11.85
C GLY A 82 5.52 0.45 11.43
N THR A 83 5.77 1.37 12.34
CA THR A 83 6.31 2.71 12.00
C THR A 83 7.81 2.64 11.72
N ALA A 84 8.29 3.54 10.83
CA ALA A 84 9.70 3.64 10.49
C ALA A 84 10.52 4.02 11.73
N THR A 85 11.43 3.14 12.17
CA THR A 85 12.18 3.31 13.40
C THR A 85 13.67 3.47 13.10
N HIS A 86 14.28 4.55 13.63
CA HIS A 86 15.72 4.77 13.52
C HIS A 86 16.51 3.69 14.26
N ARG A 87 17.53 3.19 13.61
CA ARG A 87 18.46 2.19 14.13
C ARG A 87 19.79 2.83 14.44
N VAL A 88 20.63 2.15 15.25
CA VAL A 88 21.96 2.65 15.57
C VAL A 88 22.76 2.90 14.28
N ALA A 89 23.40 4.06 14.18
CA ALA A 89 24.23 4.42 13.03
C ALA A 89 25.44 3.50 12.92
N VAL A 90 25.86 3.20 11.69
CA VAL A 90 26.93 2.26 11.41
C VAL A 90 27.91 2.78 10.36
N ASP A 91 29.12 2.21 10.37
CA ASP A 91 30.09 2.28 9.29
C ASP A 91 30.58 0.87 8.93
N PHE A 92 30.79 0.59 7.67
CA PHE A 92 31.41 -0.64 7.23
C PHE A 92 32.87 -0.72 7.70
N ARG A 93 33.31 -1.86 8.21
CA ARG A 93 34.63 -1.99 8.86
C ARG A 93 35.81 -1.67 7.95
N GLU A 94 35.68 -1.96 6.65
CA GLU A 94 36.72 -1.70 5.66
C GLU A 94 36.76 -0.26 5.15
N THR A 95 36.17 0.70 5.90
CA THR A 95 36.21 2.13 5.62
C THR A 95 37.23 2.84 6.51
N GLY A 96 37.64 4.02 6.10
CA GLY A 96 38.51 4.89 6.89
C GLY A 96 37.76 5.53 8.06
N THR A 97 37.57 6.85 7.99
CA THR A 97 36.83 7.61 9.02
C THR A 97 35.31 7.39 8.97
N GLY A 98 34.79 6.80 7.88
CA GLY A 98 33.38 6.54 7.69
C GLY A 98 32.58 7.72 7.09
N ILE A 99 33.01 8.96 7.27
CA ILE A 99 32.26 10.17 6.88
C ILE A 99 32.37 10.53 5.40
N SER A 100 33.43 10.12 4.71
CA SER A 100 33.65 10.48 3.32
C SER A 100 32.53 9.90 2.41
N SER A 101 32.30 10.52 1.24
CA SER A 101 31.33 9.98 0.28
C SER A 101 31.68 8.56 -0.19
N ILE A 102 32.98 8.23 -0.27
CA ILE A 102 33.46 6.89 -0.59
C ILE A 102 33.09 5.91 0.52
N ASP A 103 33.39 6.26 1.77
CA ASP A 103 33.12 5.40 2.92
C ASP A 103 31.64 5.19 3.15
N ARG A 104 30.85 6.27 3.04
CA ARG A 104 29.38 6.14 3.14
C ARG A 104 28.80 5.30 2.00
N ALA A 105 29.30 5.44 0.76
CA ALA A 105 28.85 4.61 -0.35
C ALA A 105 29.13 3.12 -0.09
N ARG A 106 30.31 2.79 0.44
CA ARG A 106 30.67 1.41 0.83
C ARG A 106 29.76 0.89 1.95
N THR A 107 29.50 1.70 2.98
CA THR A 107 28.60 1.35 4.09
C THR A 107 27.18 1.12 3.59
N ILE A 108 26.66 1.99 2.71
CA ILE A 108 25.33 1.86 2.12
C ILE A 108 25.21 0.57 1.32
N ALA A 109 26.18 0.29 0.45
CA ALA A 109 26.20 -0.92 -0.37
C ALA A 109 26.29 -2.19 0.50
N ALA A 110 27.12 -2.17 1.56
CA ALA A 110 27.25 -3.28 2.50
C ALA A 110 25.94 -3.54 3.29
N LEU A 111 25.19 -2.49 3.65
CA LEU A 111 23.87 -2.66 4.30
C LEU A 111 22.85 -3.37 3.40
N ALA A 112 22.99 -3.27 2.09
CA ALA A 112 22.15 -3.97 1.11
C ALA A 112 22.71 -5.33 0.68
N ALA A 113 23.92 -5.66 1.03
CA ALA A 113 24.58 -6.90 0.59
C ALA A 113 24.00 -8.13 1.30
N PRO A 114 23.66 -9.21 0.57
CA PRO A 114 23.06 -10.41 1.14
C PRO A 114 24.02 -11.21 2.03
N ASP A 115 25.32 -11.11 1.77
CA ASP A 115 26.41 -11.79 2.45
C ASP A 115 27.00 -11.01 3.62
N ALA A 116 26.65 -9.71 3.76
CA ALA A 116 27.06 -8.90 4.91
C ALA A 116 26.50 -9.45 6.22
N THR A 117 27.29 -9.35 7.28
CA THR A 117 26.96 -9.81 8.63
C THR A 117 27.02 -8.67 9.65
N ALA A 118 26.52 -8.89 10.84
CA ALA A 118 26.61 -7.91 11.95
C ALA A 118 28.05 -7.53 12.30
N ALA A 119 29.00 -8.45 12.09
CA ALA A 119 30.42 -8.25 12.37
C ALA A 119 31.11 -7.30 11.39
N ASP A 120 30.52 -7.06 10.21
CA ASP A 120 31.09 -6.20 9.18
C ASP A 120 30.89 -4.71 9.48
N PHE A 121 30.12 -4.38 10.52
CA PHE A 121 29.79 -3.01 10.86
C PHE A 121 30.37 -2.58 12.21
N ARG A 122 30.92 -1.36 12.24
CA ARG A 122 31.25 -0.60 13.45
C ARG A 122 30.06 0.22 13.89
N ARG A 123 29.90 0.39 15.20
CA ARG A 123 28.84 1.18 15.84
C ARG A 123 29.47 2.07 16.94
N PRO A 124 29.17 3.36 17.00
CA PRO A 124 28.36 4.14 16.05
C PRO A 124 29.09 4.40 14.74
N GLY A 125 28.36 4.98 13.75
CA GLY A 125 28.87 5.32 12.44
C GLY A 125 28.18 6.55 11.84
N HIS A 126 28.29 6.72 10.51
CA HIS A 126 27.83 7.91 9.79
C HIS A 126 26.67 7.63 8.81
N VAL A 127 26.28 6.40 8.65
CA VAL A 127 25.06 6.01 7.91
C VAL A 127 24.03 5.51 8.90
N VAL A 128 22.81 6.04 8.81
CA VAL A 128 21.73 5.75 9.76
C VAL A 128 20.74 4.77 9.13
N PRO A 129 20.71 3.50 9.56
CA PRO A 129 19.67 2.59 9.10
C PRO A 129 18.32 2.98 9.71
N VAL A 130 17.25 2.79 8.92
CA VAL A 130 15.86 3.00 9.34
C VAL A 130 15.08 1.74 8.99
N GLN A 131 14.38 1.19 9.95
CA GLN A 131 13.48 0.07 9.65
C GLN A 131 12.23 0.61 8.98
N ALA A 132 11.92 0.11 7.78
CA ALA A 132 10.66 0.37 7.10
C ALA A 132 9.56 -0.55 7.61
N GLY A 133 8.33 -0.07 7.59
CA GLY A 133 7.15 -0.86 7.92
C GLY A 133 6.96 -2.06 6.99
N ARG A 134 6.42 -3.16 7.53
CA ARG A 134 6.31 -4.46 6.85
C ARG A 134 5.57 -4.40 5.50
N HIS A 135 4.54 -3.56 5.40
CA HIS A 135 3.69 -3.45 4.21
C HIS A 135 4.13 -2.34 3.24
N GLY A 136 5.27 -1.69 3.54
CA GLY A 136 5.74 -0.55 2.75
C GLY A 136 4.72 0.58 2.76
N VAL A 137 4.57 1.27 1.62
CA VAL A 137 3.60 2.37 1.49
C VAL A 137 2.13 1.94 1.55
N LEU A 138 1.83 0.65 1.62
CA LEU A 138 0.47 0.13 1.85
C LEU A 138 0.16 -0.08 3.34
N GLY A 139 1.12 0.15 4.23
CA GLY A 139 0.94 0.07 5.68
C GLY A 139 0.11 1.22 6.26
N THR A 140 -0.09 1.18 7.58
CA THR A 140 -0.88 2.18 8.32
C THR A 140 -0.22 3.55 8.40
N SER A 141 1.10 3.61 8.29
CA SER A 141 1.88 4.85 8.38
C SER A 141 2.89 4.90 7.23
N PRO A 142 2.43 5.16 5.99
CA PRO A 142 3.31 5.23 4.83
C PRO A 142 4.22 6.46 4.92
N GLY A 143 5.52 6.26 4.82
CA GLY A 143 6.52 7.33 4.85
C GLY A 143 7.62 7.15 3.80
N ALA A 144 8.61 8.03 3.85
CA ALA A 144 9.72 8.02 2.88
C ALA A 144 10.59 6.75 2.98
N ALA A 145 10.70 6.13 4.15
CA ALA A 145 11.43 4.88 4.33
C ALA A 145 10.73 3.72 3.61
N GLU A 146 9.41 3.63 3.76
CA GLU A 146 8.55 2.67 3.07
C GLU A 146 8.64 2.86 1.55
N ALA A 147 8.56 4.10 1.08
CA ALA A 147 8.66 4.43 -0.35
C ALA A 147 10.02 4.06 -0.94
N ALA A 148 11.11 4.25 -0.18
CA ALA A 148 12.47 3.92 -0.63
C ALA A 148 12.64 2.39 -0.80
N VAL A 149 12.18 1.59 0.16
CA VAL A 149 12.21 0.12 0.07
C VAL A 149 11.31 -0.37 -1.07
N ASP A 150 10.12 0.18 -1.21
CA ASP A 150 9.18 -0.22 -2.26
C ASP A 150 9.68 0.11 -3.66
N LEU A 151 10.23 1.30 -3.87
CA LEU A 151 10.82 1.66 -5.16
C LEU A 151 12.01 0.75 -5.53
N ALA A 152 12.85 0.38 -4.55
CA ALA A 152 13.93 -0.57 -4.77
C ALA A 152 13.36 -1.94 -5.17
N ARG A 153 12.37 -2.47 -4.42
CA ARG A 153 11.71 -3.75 -4.70
C ARG A 153 11.02 -3.76 -6.07
N LEU A 154 10.25 -2.72 -6.39
CA LEU A 154 9.58 -2.57 -7.69
C LEU A 154 10.57 -2.44 -8.84
N GLY A 155 11.74 -1.85 -8.59
CA GLY A 155 12.87 -1.77 -9.52
C GLY A 155 13.69 -3.07 -9.62
N MET A 156 13.23 -4.18 -9.02
CA MET A 156 13.92 -5.48 -8.99
C MET A 156 15.34 -5.38 -8.39
N ARG A 157 15.53 -4.45 -7.46
CA ARG A 157 16.75 -4.27 -6.67
C ARG A 157 16.59 -4.91 -5.29
N ARG A 158 17.67 -4.97 -4.52
CA ARG A 158 17.59 -5.38 -3.11
C ARG A 158 16.62 -4.45 -2.37
N PRO A 159 15.76 -4.95 -1.47
CA PRO A 159 14.77 -4.15 -0.76
C PRO A 159 15.42 -3.26 0.31
N ALA A 160 16.32 -2.40 -0.15
CA ALA A 160 17.06 -1.44 0.64
C ALA A 160 17.15 -0.13 -0.14
N GLY A 161 16.72 0.98 0.45
CA GLY A 161 16.66 2.27 -0.21
C GLY A 161 17.34 3.37 0.61
N VAL A 162 18.16 4.18 -0.06
CA VAL A 162 18.70 5.41 0.54
C VAL A 162 17.66 6.50 0.48
N LEU A 163 17.57 7.30 1.53
CA LEU A 163 16.73 8.51 1.58
C LEU A 163 17.46 9.63 2.30
N CYS A 164 17.29 10.85 1.80
CA CYS A 164 17.84 12.05 2.40
C CYS A 164 16.96 13.25 2.06
N GLU A 165 16.65 14.11 3.03
CA GLU A 165 15.74 15.24 2.87
C GLU A 165 16.32 16.30 1.95
N LEU A 166 15.48 16.82 1.05
CA LEU A 166 15.81 17.97 0.20
C LEU A 166 15.55 19.26 0.98
N VAL A 167 16.60 20.05 1.16
CA VAL A 167 16.52 21.36 1.82
C VAL A 167 16.21 22.46 0.80
N SER A 168 15.54 23.52 1.25
CA SER A 168 15.20 24.66 0.40
C SER A 168 16.47 25.36 -0.07
N GLN A 169 16.54 25.64 -1.38
CA GLN A 169 17.62 26.44 -1.96
C GLN A 169 17.37 27.95 -1.77
N ARG A 170 16.13 28.35 -1.52
CA ARG A 170 15.72 29.75 -1.28
C ARG A 170 15.89 30.14 0.18
N ASN A 171 15.61 29.22 1.07
CA ASN A 171 15.71 29.38 2.51
C ASN A 171 16.42 28.18 3.14
N PRO A 172 17.75 28.19 3.30
CA PRO A 172 18.52 27.06 3.83
C PRO A 172 18.13 26.60 5.26
N ALA A 173 17.32 27.39 5.96
CA ALA A 173 16.77 27.03 7.28
C ALA A 173 15.46 26.22 7.18
N ALA A 174 14.94 25.99 5.98
CA ALA A 174 13.68 25.28 5.75
C ALA A 174 13.87 24.09 4.81
N MET A 175 12.89 23.19 4.83
CA MET A 175 12.82 22.09 3.85
C MET A 175 12.29 22.62 2.51
N ALA A 176 12.64 21.95 1.42
CA ALA A 176 12.18 22.30 0.09
C ALA A 176 10.66 22.04 -0.04
N ASP A 177 9.92 23.06 -0.52
CA ASP A 177 8.51 22.92 -0.83
C ASP A 177 8.27 22.16 -2.15
N ARG A 178 7.03 21.81 -2.43
CA ARG A 178 6.63 21.06 -3.64
C ARG A 178 7.13 21.67 -4.94
N ASP A 179 7.10 23.01 -5.05
CA ASP A 179 7.54 23.71 -6.26
C ASP A 179 9.06 23.67 -6.40
N GLU A 180 9.80 23.80 -5.31
CA GLU A 180 11.27 23.61 -5.31
C GLU A 180 11.65 22.20 -5.67
N LEU A 181 10.95 21.19 -5.13
CA LEU A 181 11.16 19.78 -5.46
C LEU A 181 10.93 19.51 -6.95
N ALA A 182 9.86 20.06 -7.52
CA ALA A 182 9.58 19.90 -8.95
C ALA A 182 10.66 20.56 -9.81
N LYS A 183 11.09 21.78 -9.48
CA LYS A 183 12.20 22.48 -10.17
C LYS A 183 13.53 21.77 -10.01
N PHE A 184 13.81 21.22 -8.83
CA PHE A 184 15.00 20.40 -8.59
C PHE A 184 15.01 19.16 -9.47
N ALA A 185 13.89 18.42 -9.48
CA ALA A 185 13.74 17.22 -10.31
C ALA A 185 13.91 17.53 -11.80
N GLU A 186 13.32 18.63 -12.29
CA GLU A 186 13.46 19.08 -13.68
C GLU A 186 14.92 19.44 -14.01
N ARG A 187 15.56 20.27 -13.19
CA ARG A 187 16.96 20.71 -13.37
C ARG A 187 17.93 19.54 -13.47
N HIS A 188 17.74 18.52 -12.63
CA HIS A 188 18.61 17.35 -12.57
C HIS A 188 18.10 16.16 -13.41
N ARG A 189 16.99 16.36 -14.17
CA ARG A 189 16.36 15.32 -15.01
C ARG A 189 16.03 14.05 -14.23
N LEU A 190 15.52 14.22 -13.00
CA LEU A 190 15.10 13.16 -12.10
C LEU A 190 13.58 12.94 -12.22
N PRO A 191 13.10 11.71 -12.09
CA PRO A 191 11.68 11.49 -11.85
C PRO A 191 11.24 12.14 -10.56
N PHE A 192 9.98 12.64 -10.55
CA PHE A 192 9.31 13.17 -9.39
C PHE A 192 8.00 12.42 -9.18
N VAL A 193 7.81 11.87 -7.98
CA VAL A 193 6.67 11.03 -7.62
C VAL A 193 6.30 11.27 -6.16
N SER A 194 5.02 11.10 -5.78
CA SER A 194 4.61 11.16 -4.38
C SER A 194 4.40 9.76 -3.79
N ILE A 195 4.42 9.68 -2.45
CA ILE A 195 4.14 8.43 -1.71
C ILE A 195 2.72 7.93 -2.05
N ALA A 196 1.74 8.82 -2.11
CA ALA A 196 0.36 8.49 -2.48
C ALA A 196 0.26 7.89 -3.89
N GLU A 197 1.07 8.37 -4.85
CA GLU A 197 1.13 7.81 -6.20
C GLU A 197 1.74 6.40 -6.22
N ILE A 198 2.78 6.16 -5.42
CA ILE A 198 3.41 4.83 -5.28
C ILE A 198 2.40 3.87 -4.64
N ALA A 199 1.70 4.28 -3.60
CA ALA A 199 0.67 3.48 -2.94
C ALA A 199 -0.46 3.10 -3.91
N THR A 200 -0.98 4.08 -4.66
CA THR A 200 -2.00 3.84 -5.69
C THR A 200 -1.51 2.87 -6.77
N TYR A 201 -0.26 3.03 -7.22
CA TYR A 201 0.33 2.12 -8.21
C TYR A 201 0.39 0.69 -7.68
N ARG A 202 0.86 0.48 -6.44
CA ARG A 202 0.95 -0.84 -5.81
C ARG A 202 -0.41 -1.50 -5.64
N ARG A 203 -1.43 -0.75 -5.15
CA ARG A 203 -2.80 -1.27 -5.01
C ARG A 203 -3.37 -1.79 -6.33
N ARG A 204 -3.04 -1.14 -7.44
CA ARG A 204 -3.54 -1.53 -8.78
C ARG A 204 -2.75 -2.64 -9.45
N THR A 205 -1.48 -2.83 -9.08
CA THR A 205 -0.59 -3.78 -9.75
C THR A 205 -0.25 -5.00 -8.91
N GLU A 206 -0.42 -4.93 -7.60
CA GLU A 206 -0.18 -6.04 -6.67
C GLU A 206 -1.50 -6.55 -6.11
N PRO A 207 -1.72 -7.87 -6.04
CA PRO A 207 -2.95 -8.42 -5.46
C PRO A 207 -3.17 -7.94 -4.03
N GLN A 208 -4.33 -7.31 -3.77
CA GLN A 208 -4.71 -6.87 -2.43
C GLN A 208 -5.47 -7.96 -1.67
N ALA A 209 -6.09 -8.89 -2.39
CA ALA A 209 -6.75 -10.06 -1.82
C ALA A 209 -6.28 -11.33 -2.54
N VAL A 210 -6.01 -12.38 -1.79
CA VAL A 210 -5.64 -13.69 -2.31
C VAL A 210 -6.63 -14.74 -1.84
N ARG A 211 -7.01 -15.66 -2.75
CA ARG A 211 -7.92 -16.76 -2.44
C ARG A 211 -7.31 -17.65 -1.35
N SER A 212 -8.07 -17.95 -0.30
CA SER A 212 -7.64 -18.78 0.83
C SER A 212 -8.37 -20.12 0.88
N ALA A 213 -9.66 -20.15 0.51
CA ALA A 213 -10.47 -21.37 0.55
C ALA A 213 -11.64 -21.25 -0.42
N GLU A 214 -12.19 -22.39 -0.80
CA GLU A 214 -13.44 -22.48 -1.56
C GLU A 214 -14.28 -23.62 -1.02
N THR A 215 -15.59 -23.38 -0.84
CA THR A 215 -16.52 -24.37 -0.33
C THR A 215 -17.93 -24.13 -0.81
N THR A 216 -18.81 -25.06 -0.50
CA THR A 216 -20.26 -24.93 -0.68
C THR A 216 -20.89 -24.72 0.70
N LEU A 217 -21.65 -23.63 0.86
CA LEU A 217 -22.30 -23.24 2.10
C LEU A 217 -23.81 -23.46 2.03
N PRO A 218 -24.37 -24.46 2.74
CA PRO A 218 -25.81 -24.58 2.90
C PRO A 218 -26.33 -23.52 3.88
N THR A 219 -27.36 -22.79 3.49
CA THR A 219 -28.04 -21.77 4.29
C THR A 219 -29.55 -21.97 4.26
N VAL A 220 -30.28 -21.25 5.08
CA VAL A 220 -31.76 -21.24 5.06
C VAL A 220 -32.31 -20.71 3.73
N ALA A 221 -31.54 -19.90 3.01
CA ALA A 221 -31.90 -19.36 1.72
C ALA A 221 -31.52 -20.26 0.52
N GLY A 222 -30.78 -21.34 0.76
CA GLY A 222 -30.30 -22.26 -0.26
C GLY A 222 -28.81 -22.56 -0.10
N THR A 223 -28.25 -23.21 -1.11
CA THR A 223 -26.84 -23.60 -1.12
C THR A 223 -26.07 -22.70 -2.08
N PHE A 224 -25.03 -22.08 -1.60
CA PHE A 224 -24.19 -21.15 -2.34
C PHE A 224 -22.75 -21.62 -2.43
N ARG A 225 -22.09 -21.30 -3.52
CA ARG A 225 -20.62 -21.40 -3.62
C ARG A 225 -20.01 -20.22 -2.85
N VAL A 226 -19.06 -20.50 -1.96
CA VAL A 226 -18.38 -19.46 -1.17
C VAL A 226 -16.88 -19.56 -1.36
N VAL A 227 -16.27 -18.43 -1.67
CA VAL A 227 -14.81 -18.31 -1.82
C VAL A 227 -14.31 -17.34 -0.75
N GLY A 228 -13.37 -17.81 0.07
CA GLY A 228 -12.69 -17.01 1.07
C GLY A 228 -11.46 -16.33 0.47
N PHE A 229 -11.28 -15.07 0.82
CA PHE A 229 -10.14 -14.27 0.43
C PHE A 229 -9.45 -13.70 1.66
N ARG A 230 -8.13 -13.62 1.62
CA ARG A 230 -7.33 -12.95 2.65
C ARG A 230 -6.72 -11.68 2.08
N ASP A 231 -6.97 -10.56 2.76
CA ASP A 231 -6.32 -9.29 2.45
C ASP A 231 -4.82 -9.37 2.75
N THR A 232 -3.99 -8.94 1.80
CA THR A 232 -2.53 -9.07 1.90
C THR A 232 -1.89 -8.05 2.85
N GLY A 233 -2.56 -6.94 3.11
CA GLY A 233 -2.10 -5.87 4.01
C GLY A 233 -2.55 -6.07 5.45
N SER A 234 -3.86 -6.23 5.66
CA SER A 234 -4.45 -6.35 7.00
C SER A 234 -4.50 -7.79 7.53
N GLY A 235 -4.45 -8.79 6.62
CA GLY A 235 -4.69 -10.19 6.94
C GLY A 235 -6.15 -10.53 7.22
N CYS A 236 -7.07 -9.57 7.03
CA CYS A 236 -8.51 -9.79 7.18
C CYS A 236 -9.03 -10.79 6.17
N GLU A 237 -10.08 -11.51 6.54
CA GLU A 237 -10.70 -12.49 5.66
C GLU A 237 -12.03 -11.95 5.14
N HIS A 238 -12.19 -11.99 3.83
CA HIS A 238 -13.39 -11.58 3.10
C HIS A 238 -14.04 -12.80 2.46
N LEU A 239 -15.33 -12.71 2.19
CA LEU A 239 -16.07 -13.81 1.56
C LEU A 239 -16.75 -13.32 0.27
N ALA A 240 -16.69 -14.12 -0.78
CA ALA A 240 -17.55 -13.99 -1.94
C ALA A 240 -18.55 -15.13 -1.96
N MET A 241 -19.84 -14.84 -1.79
CA MET A 241 -20.95 -15.78 -1.92
C MET A 241 -21.53 -15.67 -3.33
N ILE A 242 -21.65 -16.77 -4.05
CA ILE A 242 -21.97 -16.81 -5.47
C ILE A 242 -23.13 -17.76 -5.70
N ALA A 243 -24.18 -17.29 -6.40
CA ALA A 243 -25.25 -18.11 -6.95
C ALA A 243 -25.13 -18.15 -8.47
N GLY A 244 -25.32 -19.33 -9.05
CA GLY A 244 -25.18 -19.54 -10.49
C GLY A 244 -23.74 -19.50 -10.99
N SER A 245 -23.56 -19.46 -12.30
CA SER A 245 -22.28 -19.25 -12.98
C SER A 245 -22.22 -17.82 -13.52
N ALA A 246 -21.03 -17.25 -13.55
CA ALA A 246 -20.80 -16.02 -14.31
C ALA A 246 -20.99 -16.38 -15.81
N ASP A 247 -22.07 -15.87 -16.40
CA ASP A 247 -22.24 -15.95 -17.83
C ASP A 247 -21.37 -14.86 -18.46
N ALA A 248 -20.54 -15.21 -19.46
CA ALA A 248 -19.59 -14.26 -20.04
C ALA A 248 -20.29 -13.05 -20.70
N ASP A 249 -21.55 -13.19 -21.05
CA ASP A 249 -22.33 -12.20 -21.79
C ASP A 249 -23.33 -11.42 -20.92
N ALA A 250 -23.54 -11.78 -19.66
CA ALA A 250 -24.49 -11.09 -18.77
C ALA A 250 -23.78 -10.47 -17.55
N PRO A 251 -24.08 -9.21 -17.21
CA PRO A 251 -23.49 -8.56 -16.05
C PRO A 251 -23.94 -9.24 -14.75
N MET A 252 -22.96 -9.64 -13.92
CA MET A 252 -23.22 -10.27 -12.63
C MET A 252 -23.83 -9.28 -11.65
N PRO A 253 -25.03 -9.50 -11.10
CA PRO A 253 -25.56 -8.70 -10.03
C PRO A 253 -24.62 -8.77 -8.82
N LEU A 254 -24.14 -7.64 -8.34
CA LEU A 254 -23.17 -7.53 -7.25
C LEU A 254 -23.72 -6.70 -6.11
N HIS A 255 -23.79 -7.30 -4.93
CA HIS A 255 -23.97 -6.60 -3.66
C HIS A 255 -22.67 -6.62 -2.87
N VAL A 256 -22.22 -5.44 -2.42
CA VAL A 256 -21.04 -5.32 -1.56
C VAL A 256 -21.50 -4.97 -0.15
N HIS A 257 -21.25 -5.88 0.78
CA HIS A 257 -21.64 -5.74 2.16
C HIS A 257 -20.41 -5.54 3.05
N ILE A 258 -20.42 -4.51 3.88
CA ILE A 258 -19.40 -4.31 4.92
C ILE A 258 -19.95 -4.82 6.24
N GLU A 259 -19.28 -5.81 6.83
CA GLU A 259 -19.65 -6.44 8.11
C GLU A 259 -20.12 -5.41 9.14
N CYS A 260 -21.27 -5.65 9.70
CA CYS A 260 -21.85 -4.86 10.77
C CYS A 260 -22.30 -5.76 11.90
N LEU A 261 -21.54 -5.83 12.99
CA LEU A 261 -21.82 -6.71 14.11
C LEU A 261 -23.24 -6.51 14.68
N SER A 262 -23.68 -5.26 14.83
CA SER A 262 -25.02 -4.96 15.35
C SER A 262 -26.15 -5.38 14.39
N GLY A 263 -25.98 -5.13 13.09
CA GLY A 263 -27.00 -5.48 12.08
C GLY A 263 -27.00 -6.97 11.74
N ASP A 264 -25.83 -7.52 11.41
CA ASP A 264 -25.71 -8.84 10.81
C ASP A 264 -25.86 -9.98 11.83
N VAL A 265 -25.40 -9.76 13.09
CA VAL A 265 -25.40 -10.79 14.14
C VAL A 265 -26.57 -10.60 15.12
N PHE A 266 -26.83 -9.36 15.53
CA PHE A 266 -27.86 -9.09 16.56
C PHE A 266 -29.19 -8.63 15.97
N GLY A 267 -29.30 -8.45 14.64
CA GLY A 267 -30.54 -8.00 14.00
C GLY A 267 -30.98 -6.61 14.46
N SER A 268 -30.03 -5.71 14.75
CA SER A 268 -30.36 -4.38 15.28
C SER A 268 -31.19 -3.57 14.28
N LEU A 269 -32.27 -2.96 14.78
CA LEU A 269 -33.10 -2.04 13.98
C LEU A 269 -32.54 -0.61 13.91
N ALA A 270 -31.41 -0.34 14.59
CA ALA A 270 -30.71 0.96 14.52
C ALA A 270 -29.96 1.20 13.19
N CYS A 271 -29.82 0.17 12.39
CA CYS A 271 -29.24 0.26 11.03
C CYS A 271 -29.96 -0.70 10.07
N ARG A 272 -29.73 -0.52 8.78
CA ARG A 272 -30.32 -1.36 7.72
C ARG A 272 -29.40 -2.50 7.26
N CYS A 273 -28.19 -2.62 7.82
CA CYS A 273 -27.15 -3.53 7.31
C CYS A 273 -27.64 -4.99 7.21
N GLY A 274 -28.23 -5.53 8.28
CA GLY A 274 -28.76 -6.90 8.27
C GLY A 274 -29.91 -7.08 7.26
N ALA A 275 -30.85 -6.13 7.20
CA ALA A 275 -31.96 -6.19 6.26
C ALA A 275 -31.50 -6.09 4.79
N GLU A 276 -30.47 -5.29 4.51
CA GLU A 276 -29.85 -5.18 3.18
C GLU A 276 -29.17 -6.51 2.78
N LEU A 277 -28.43 -7.13 3.70
CA LEU A 277 -27.82 -8.43 3.47
C LEU A 277 -28.88 -9.52 3.22
N ASP A 278 -29.94 -9.58 4.05
CA ASP A 278 -31.03 -10.53 3.88
C ASP A 278 -31.75 -10.34 2.54
N SER A 279 -32.00 -9.10 2.13
CA SER A 279 -32.59 -8.74 0.84
C SER A 279 -31.72 -9.20 -0.32
N ALA A 280 -30.41 -9.00 -0.24
CA ALA A 280 -29.48 -9.44 -1.25
C ALA A 280 -29.44 -10.97 -1.39
N VAL A 281 -29.42 -11.71 -0.27
CA VAL A 281 -29.48 -13.18 -0.27
C VAL A 281 -30.81 -13.68 -0.82
N ALA A 282 -31.94 -13.06 -0.45
CA ALA A 282 -33.26 -13.44 -0.97
C ALA A 282 -33.36 -13.23 -2.49
N ALA A 283 -32.81 -12.16 -3.00
CA ALA A 283 -32.81 -11.86 -4.41
C ALA A 283 -31.92 -12.82 -5.20
N MET A 284 -30.73 -13.18 -4.71
CA MET A 284 -29.88 -14.21 -5.31
C MET A 284 -30.61 -15.55 -5.40
N ARG A 285 -31.37 -15.88 -4.34
CA ARG A 285 -32.21 -17.09 -4.35
C ARG A 285 -33.31 -17.03 -5.41
N ALA A 286 -33.98 -15.89 -5.53
CA ALA A 286 -35.10 -15.72 -6.46
C ALA A 286 -34.66 -15.76 -7.93
N THR A 287 -33.52 -15.13 -8.23
CA THR A 287 -32.96 -15.05 -9.60
C THR A 287 -32.09 -16.25 -9.99
N GLY A 288 -31.60 -17.01 -9.01
CA GLY A 288 -30.63 -18.09 -9.23
C GLY A 288 -29.23 -17.61 -9.63
N THR A 289 -29.00 -16.30 -9.68
CA THR A 289 -27.72 -15.70 -10.08
C THR A 289 -27.43 -14.47 -9.26
N GLY A 290 -26.14 -14.20 -9.00
CA GLY A 290 -25.65 -13.03 -8.28
C GLY A 290 -24.44 -13.32 -7.41
N MET A 291 -23.89 -12.25 -6.88
CA MET A 291 -22.70 -12.29 -6.01
C MET A 291 -22.87 -11.32 -4.83
N ILE A 292 -22.52 -11.77 -3.64
CA ILE A 292 -22.35 -10.93 -2.47
C ILE A 292 -20.88 -10.98 -2.10
N ILE A 293 -20.20 -9.83 -2.06
CA ILE A 293 -18.87 -9.71 -1.46
C ILE A 293 -19.05 -9.16 -0.05
N TYR A 294 -18.80 -10.02 0.94
CA TYR A 294 -18.87 -9.71 2.37
C TYR A 294 -17.48 -9.30 2.85
N LEU A 295 -17.31 -8.01 3.11
CA LEU A 295 -16.05 -7.40 3.53
C LEU A 295 -15.97 -7.32 5.05
N ARG A 296 -14.90 -7.84 5.63
CA ARG A 296 -14.62 -7.76 7.07
C ARG A 296 -13.49 -6.75 7.28
N PRO A 297 -13.76 -5.56 7.81
CA PRO A 297 -12.73 -4.56 8.10
C PRO A 297 -11.84 -4.99 9.26
N SER A 298 -10.59 -4.49 9.31
CA SER A 298 -9.64 -4.78 10.38
C SER A 298 -10.09 -4.30 11.77
N THR A 299 -10.90 -3.25 11.79
CA THR A 299 -11.61 -2.77 12.99
C THR A 299 -13.08 -3.18 12.92
N PRO A 300 -13.61 -3.87 13.94
CA PRO A 300 -15.03 -4.22 13.96
C PRO A 300 -15.92 -3.00 13.78
N ARG A 301 -16.96 -3.13 12.97
CA ARG A 301 -17.99 -2.11 12.76
C ARG A 301 -19.27 -2.56 13.43
N ALA A 302 -19.89 -1.67 14.19
CA ALA A 302 -21.23 -1.85 14.74
C ALA A 302 -21.95 -0.50 14.70
N CYS A 303 -22.91 -0.34 13.80
CA CYS A 303 -23.61 0.92 13.59
C CYS A 303 -24.22 1.44 14.91
N GLY A 304 -23.97 2.71 15.20
CA GLY A 304 -24.39 3.34 16.45
C GLY A 304 -23.52 3.07 17.68
N LEU A 305 -22.55 2.12 17.60
CA LEU A 305 -21.68 1.75 18.73
C LEU A 305 -20.19 1.88 18.38
N LEU A 306 -19.76 1.29 17.25
CA LEU A 306 -18.38 1.26 16.82
C LEU A 306 -18.29 1.75 15.36
N THR A 307 -17.41 2.70 15.11
CA THR A 307 -17.14 3.18 13.76
C THR A 307 -15.87 2.54 13.24
N SER A 308 -15.93 1.94 12.04
CA SER A 308 -14.72 1.46 11.35
C SER A 308 -13.85 2.64 10.90
N THR A 309 -12.54 2.53 11.11
CA THR A 309 -11.54 3.48 10.60
C THR A 309 -11.00 3.09 9.22
N THR A 310 -11.44 1.95 8.67
CA THR A 310 -10.98 1.50 7.35
C THR A 310 -11.50 2.44 6.27
N ALA A 311 -10.59 3.00 5.47
CA ALA A 311 -10.95 3.91 4.41
C ALA A 311 -11.78 3.17 3.32
N PRO A 312 -12.89 3.74 2.86
CA PRO A 312 -13.74 3.14 1.82
C PRO A 312 -12.98 2.80 0.52
N ASP A 313 -12.01 3.62 0.14
CA ASP A 313 -11.18 3.39 -1.04
C ASP A 313 -10.42 2.07 -0.99
N LEU A 314 -9.90 1.68 0.19
CA LEU A 314 -9.18 0.42 0.37
C LEU A 314 -10.10 -0.78 0.15
N LEU A 315 -11.33 -0.72 0.68
CA LEU A 315 -12.32 -1.77 0.49
C LEU A 315 -12.73 -1.90 -0.98
N SER A 316 -12.83 -0.78 -1.70
CA SER A 316 -13.16 -0.75 -3.12
C SER A 316 -12.10 -1.42 -3.98
N GLU A 317 -10.82 -1.20 -3.68
CA GLU A 317 -9.71 -1.89 -4.35
C GLU A 317 -9.73 -3.40 -4.07
N THR A 318 -10.01 -3.80 -2.83
CA THR A 318 -10.14 -5.23 -2.45
C THR A 318 -11.26 -5.91 -3.26
N VAL A 319 -12.42 -5.25 -3.41
CA VAL A 319 -13.54 -5.76 -4.25
C VAL A 319 -13.08 -5.97 -5.70
N ALA A 320 -12.40 -4.99 -6.28
CA ALA A 320 -11.93 -5.11 -7.66
C ALA A 320 -10.96 -6.29 -7.85
N TRP A 321 -10.08 -6.53 -6.89
CA TRP A 321 -9.18 -7.69 -6.90
C TRP A 321 -9.91 -9.02 -6.75
N ILE A 322 -10.93 -9.10 -5.87
CA ILE A 322 -11.77 -10.29 -5.72
C ILE A 322 -12.49 -10.61 -7.03
N LEU A 323 -13.10 -9.62 -7.68
CA LEU A 323 -13.78 -9.80 -8.97
C LEU A 323 -12.83 -10.32 -10.06
N ARG A 324 -11.63 -9.75 -10.13
CA ARG A 324 -10.60 -10.22 -11.09
C ARG A 324 -10.19 -11.67 -10.86
N ASP A 325 -9.97 -12.06 -9.60
CA ASP A 325 -9.61 -13.43 -9.23
C ASP A 325 -10.73 -14.43 -9.57
N LEU A 326 -11.98 -14.01 -9.41
CA LEU A 326 -13.16 -14.81 -9.74
C LEU A 326 -13.47 -14.85 -11.25
N GLY A 327 -12.75 -14.08 -12.09
CA GLY A 327 -12.98 -13.97 -13.52
C GLY A 327 -14.27 -13.22 -13.88
N VAL A 328 -14.79 -12.39 -12.98
CA VAL A 328 -16.00 -11.59 -13.19
C VAL A 328 -15.60 -10.22 -13.71
N TYR A 329 -15.81 -9.98 -15.01
CA TYR A 329 -15.37 -8.77 -15.68
C TYR A 329 -16.45 -7.72 -15.89
N THR A 330 -17.73 -8.12 -15.82
CA THR A 330 -18.88 -7.22 -15.95
C THR A 330 -19.81 -7.41 -14.76
N VAL A 331 -20.12 -6.31 -14.07
CA VAL A 331 -20.99 -6.32 -12.88
C VAL A 331 -22.07 -5.26 -12.99
N ARG A 332 -23.19 -5.51 -12.28
CA ARG A 332 -24.27 -4.55 -12.04
C ARG A 332 -24.38 -4.35 -10.54
N LEU A 333 -24.07 -3.14 -10.08
CA LEU A 333 -24.11 -2.81 -8.65
C LEU A 333 -25.53 -2.59 -8.16
N SER A 334 -25.81 -2.94 -6.91
CA SER A 334 -27.06 -2.58 -6.21
C SER A 334 -27.02 -1.10 -5.77
N ASP A 335 -28.19 -0.44 -5.79
CA ASP A 335 -28.32 1.01 -5.54
C ASP A 335 -28.28 1.42 -4.04
N ASP A 336 -28.10 0.48 -3.13
CA ASP A 336 -28.38 0.68 -1.70
C ASP A 336 -27.35 1.51 -0.90
N ALA A 337 -26.23 1.92 -1.52
CA ALA A 337 -25.20 2.76 -0.87
C ALA A 337 -24.60 3.78 -1.84
N PRO A 338 -25.22 4.95 -2.06
CA PRO A 338 -24.80 5.90 -3.09
C PRO A 338 -23.33 6.35 -3.01
N GLU A 339 -22.80 6.63 -1.82
CA GLU A 339 -21.41 7.07 -1.65
C GLU A 339 -20.42 5.95 -1.89
N LEU A 340 -20.66 4.77 -1.30
CA LEU A 340 -19.83 3.59 -1.51
C LEU A 340 -19.95 3.10 -2.95
N GLY A 341 -21.13 3.23 -3.56
CA GLY A 341 -21.39 2.88 -4.96
C GLY A 341 -20.50 3.63 -5.94
N LEU A 342 -20.31 4.94 -5.76
CA LEU A 342 -19.43 5.75 -6.62
C LEU A 342 -17.96 5.34 -6.49
N LEU A 343 -17.48 5.07 -5.28
CA LEU A 343 -16.11 4.59 -5.04
C LEU A 343 -15.90 3.21 -5.66
N MET A 344 -16.84 2.29 -5.47
CA MET A 344 -16.81 0.95 -6.07
C MET A 344 -16.81 1.02 -7.59
N PHE A 345 -17.66 1.87 -8.17
CA PHE A 345 -17.72 2.10 -9.61
C PHE A 345 -16.37 2.59 -10.15
N GLY A 346 -15.73 3.54 -9.46
CA GLY A 346 -14.41 4.05 -9.80
C GLY A 346 -13.34 2.96 -9.77
N ALA A 347 -13.21 2.25 -8.66
CA ALA A 347 -12.22 1.20 -8.46
C ALA A 347 -12.38 0.06 -9.48
N ILE A 348 -13.59 -0.45 -9.68
CA ILE A 348 -13.88 -1.52 -10.63
C ILE A 348 -13.44 -1.10 -12.05
N ARG A 349 -13.81 0.12 -12.50
CA ARG A 349 -13.40 0.62 -13.82
C ARG A 349 -11.90 0.85 -13.95
N GLU A 350 -11.25 1.33 -12.90
CA GLU A 350 -9.80 1.55 -12.89
C GLU A 350 -9.01 0.22 -13.00
N HIS A 351 -9.60 -0.89 -12.55
CA HIS A 351 -9.08 -2.24 -12.75
C HIS A 351 -9.41 -2.84 -14.11
N GLY A 352 -10.05 -2.09 -15.01
CA GLY A 352 -10.39 -2.54 -16.35
C GLY A 352 -11.65 -3.42 -16.42
N LEU A 353 -12.42 -3.46 -15.34
CA LEU A 353 -13.69 -4.16 -15.26
C LEU A 353 -14.83 -3.24 -15.73
N GLN A 354 -15.92 -3.83 -16.22
CA GLN A 354 -17.08 -3.08 -16.69
C GLN A 354 -18.17 -3.03 -15.63
N VAL A 355 -18.74 -1.85 -15.44
CA VAL A 355 -19.90 -1.65 -14.58
C VAL A 355 -21.03 -1.12 -15.43
N GLU A 356 -22.13 -1.89 -15.52
CA GLU A 356 -23.36 -1.39 -16.09
C GLU A 356 -24.04 -0.42 -15.11
N SER A 357 -24.65 0.64 -15.66
CA SER A 357 -25.38 1.62 -14.85
C SER A 357 -26.47 0.93 -14.03
N ALA A 358 -26.58 1.31 -12.76
CA ALA A 358 -27.63 0.82 -11.88
C ALA A 358 -29.00 1.11 -12.46
N VAL A 359 -29.64 0.08 -12.97
CA VAL A 359 -31.10 0.01 -12.97
C VAL A 359 -31.41 -0.82 -11.73
N SER A 360 -32.26 -0.33 -10.84
CA SER A 360 -32.60 -1.02 -9.59
C SER A 360 -32.95 -2.47 -9.89
N VAL A 361 -32.03 -3.37 -9.54
CA VAL A 361 -32.20 -4.83 -9.76
C VAL A 361 -32.94 -5.42 -8.57
N TRP A 362 -33.02 -4.66 -7.50
CA TRP A 362 -33.64 -5.06 -6.25
C TRP A 362 -34.93 -4.28 -6.05
N PRO A 363 -36.09 -4.93 -5.87
CA PRO A 363 -37.30 -4.20 -5.56
C PRO A 363 -37.08 -3.41 -4.27
N ALA A 364 -37.33 -2.10 -4.34
CA ALA A 364 -37.40 -1.28 -3.16
C ALA A 364 -38.43 -1.92 -2.21
N THR A 365 -37.97 -2.45 -1.09
CA THR A 365 -38.87 -2.88 -0.02
C THR A 365 -39.49 -1.62 0.55
N GLY A 366 -40.79 -1.44 0.30
CA GLY A 366 -41.64 -0.38 0.85
C GLY A 366 -41.75 -0.45 2.38
#